data_9af9ffb6798de26dd41480316cc7263d
#
_entry.id   9af9ffb6798de26dd41480316cc7263d
#
_cell.length_a   1.000
_cell.length_b   1.000
_cell.length_c   1.000
_cell.angle_alpha   90.00
_cell.angle_beta   90.00
_cell.angle_gamma   90.00
#
_symmetry.space_group_name_H-M   'P 1'
#
loop_
_entity.id
_entity.type
_entity.pdbx_description
1 polymer ?
#
loop_
_entity_poly.entity_id
_entity_poly.type
_entity_poly.pdbx_seq_one_letter_code
_entity_poly.pdbx_strand_id
1 'polypeptide(L)'
;MEAIEEFYTEDASMQENANPPRVGRDTLVAHERAALARMSNVHSKCVSSAVEGDRVAIHWNFELTEKSGKVRRFDEVAWQEWRGDRIFRERFFYDPTKIVT
;
A
#
# COMPACT_ATOMS: atom_id res chain seq x y z
N MET A 1 -3.50 -9.99 2.60
CA MET A 1 -3.68 -10.79 1.38
C MET A 1 -5.14 -10.85 1.01
N GLU A 2 -5.99 -11.20 1.95
CA GLU A 2 -7.43 -11.18 1.71
C GLU A 2 -7.93 -9.84 1.21
N ALA A 3 -7.38 -8.73 1.73
CA ALA A 3 -7.77 -7.40 1.29
C ALA A 3 -7.51 -7.17 -0.20
N ILE A 4 -6.35 -7.62 -0.72
CA ILE A 4 -6.05 -7.49 -2.15
C ILE A 4 -6.97 -8.37 -2.98
N GLU A 5 -7.20 -9.60 -2.55
CA GLU A 5 -8.08 -10.53 -3.27
C GLU A 5 -9.53 -10.05 -3.29
N GLU A 6 -9.98 -9.40 -2.20
CA GLU A 6 -11.36 -8.94 -2.04
C GLU A 6 -11.62 -7.59 -2.71
N PHE A 7 -10.69 -6.63 -2.55
CA PHE A 7 -10.94 -5.23 -2.92
C PHE A 7 -10.25 -4.77 -4.20
N TYR A 8 -9.43 -5.60 -4.84
CA TYR A 8 -8.73 -5.22 -6.06
C TYR A 8 -9.23 -6.03 -7.25
N THR A 9 -9.24 -5.39 -8.44
CA THR A 9 -9.58 -6.07 -9.69
C THR A 9 -8.46 -7.03 -10.11
N GLU A 10 -8.77 -7.98 -10.99
CA GLU A 10 -7.76 -8.93 -11.51
C GLU A 10 -6.63 -8.22 -12.25
N ASP A 11 -6.94 -7.13 -12.94
CA ASP A 11 -5.97 -6.33 -13.71
C ASP A 11 -5.39 -5.16 -12.91
N ALA A 12 -5.60 -5.11 -11.61
CA ALA A 12 -5.17 -4.02 -10.76
C ALA A 12 -3.66 -3.78 -10.83
N SER A 13 -3.26 -2.53 -10.67
CA SER A 13 -1.86 -2.16 -10.58
C SER A 13 -1.58 -1.40 -9.29
N MET A 14 -0.36 -1.55 -8.78
CA MET A 14 0.20 -0.77 -7.69
C MET A 14 1.53 -0.18 -8.12
N GLN A 15 1.74 1.09 -7.79
CA GLN A 15 2.97 1.80 -8.09
C GLN A 15 3.49 2.50 -6.85
N GLU A 16 4.77 2.39 -6.57
CA GLU A 16 5.44 3.13 -5.50
C GLU A 16 6.20 4.30 -6.10
N ASN A 17 5.81 5.53 -5.75
CA ASN A 17 6.41 6.76 -6.26
C ASN A 17 6.46 6.74 -7.79
N ALA A 18 7.63 6.94 -8.40
CA ALA A 18 7.83 6.90 -9.84
C ALA A 18 8.41 5.58 -10.35
N ASN A 19 8.45 4.55 -9.51
CA ASN A 19 8.94 3.23 -9.91
C ASN A 19 7.97 2.57 -10.89
N PRO A 20 8.43 1.59 -11.69
CA PRO A 20 7.52 0.86 -12.57
C PRO A 20 6.39 0.19 -11.78
N PRO A 21 5.14 0.26 -12.25
CA PRO A 21 4.03 -0.38 -11.56
C PRO A 21 4.10 -1.91 -11.62
N ARG A 22 3.57 -2.54 -10.59
CA ARG A 22 3.31 -3.97 -10.58
C ARG A 22 1.88 -4.17 -11.06
N VAL A 23 1.66 -5.08 -11.99
CA VAL A 23 0.38 -5.30 -12.64
C VAL A 23 -0.11 -6.72 -12.42
N GLY A 24 -1.40 -6.84 -12.14
CA GLY A 24 -2.07 -8.12 -11.95
C GLY A 24 -2.22 -8.49 -10.47
N ARG A 25 -3.43 -8.87 -10.09
CA ARG A 25 -3.76 -9.16 -8.69
C ARG A 25 -2.87 -10.25 -8.09
N ASP A 26 -2.56 -11.31 -8.84
CA ASP A 26 -1.70 -12.38 -8.34
C ASP A 26 -0.28 -11.87 -8.05
N THR A 27 0.24 -10.98 -8.90
CA THR A 27 1.53 -10.33 -8.68
C THR A 27 1.51 -9.48 -7.43
N LEU A 28 0.43 -8.72 -7.22
CA LEU A 28 0.28 -7.87 -6.05
C LEU A 28 0.22 -8.70 -4.76
N VAL A 29 -0.53 -9.79 -4.78
CA VAL A 29 -0.64 -10.70 -3.63
C VAL A 29 0.73 -11.31 -3.30
N ALA A 30 1.46 -11.78 -4.30
CA ALA A 30 2.78 -12.38 -4.09
C ALA A 30 3.77 -11.38 -3.49
N HIS A 31 3.76 -10.14 -3.99
CA HIS A 31 4.62 -9.07 -3.47
C HIS A 31 4.29 -8.75 -2.02
N GLU A 32 3.00 -8.62 -1.69
CA GLU A 32 2.54 -8.33 -0.33
C GLU A 32 2.90 -9.44 0.65
N ARG A 33 2.70 -10.70 0.25
CA ARG A 33 3.09 -11.84 1.07
C ARG A 33 4.59 -11.86 1.37
N ALA A 34 5.41 -11.58 0.35
CA ALA A 34 6.86 -11.53 0.53
C ALA A 34 7.27 -10.39 1.48
N ALA A 35 6.62 -9.23 1.37
CA ALA A 35 6.89 -8.10 2.26
C ALA A 35 6.50 -8.43 3.71
N LEU A 36 5.30 -8.97 3.91
CA LEU A 36 4.79 -9.30 5.26
C LEU A 36 5.58 -10.44 5.90
N ALA A 37 6.13 -11.36 5.11
CA ALA A 37 6.95 -12.46 5.63
C ALA A 37 8.21 -11.97 6.33
N ARG A 38 8.69 -10.76 6.02
CA ARG A 38 9.86 -10.15 6.65
C ARG A 38 9.50 -9.36 7.91
N MET A 39 8.22 -9.17 8.19
CA MET A 39 7.76 -8.35 9.32
C MET A 39 7.32 -9.19 10.49
N SER A 40 7.66 -8.77 11.72
CA SER A 40 7.10 -9.33 12.94
C SER A 40 5.87 -8.55 13.38
N ASN A 41 5.76 -7.27 12.99
CA ASN A 41 4.61 -6.44 13.32
C ASN A 41 4.41 -5.35 12.26
N VAL A 42 3.15 -5.07 11.95
CA VAL A 42 2.74 -3.97 11.08
C VAL A 42 1.68 -3.18 11.82
N HIS A 43 1.98 -1.90 12.07
CA HIS A 43 1.03 -1.00 12.71
C HIS A 43 0.75 0.15 11.74
N SER A 44 -0.52 0.39 11.44
CA SER A 44 -0.94 1.44 10.53
C SER A 44 -2.04 2.28 11.16
N LYS A 45 -2.00 3.58 10.88
CA LYS A 45 -3.02 4.51 11.32
C LYS A 45 -3.45 5.37 10.13
N CYS A 46 -4.75 5.42 9.89
CA CYS A 46 -5.32 6.38 8.93
C CYS A 46 -5.38 7.75 9.61
N VAL A 47 -4.58 8.68 9.15
CA VAL A 47 -4.54 10.05 9.68
C VAL A 47 -5.70 10.84 9.12
N SER A 48 -5.93 10.75 7.81
CA SER A 48 -7.05 11.43 7.14
C SER A 48 -7.29 10.80 5.78
N SER A 49 -8.45 11.08 5.21
CA SER A 49 -8.80 10.61 3.87
C SER A 49 -9.71 11.61 3.18
N ALA A 50 -9.71 11.56 1.84
CA ALA A 50 -10.57 12.37 1.01
C ALA A 50 -11.08 11.53 -0.16
N VAL A 51 -12.31 11.79 -0.56
CA VAL A 51 -12.97 11.07 -1.65
C VAL A 51 -13.48 12.07 -2.67
N GLU A 52 -13.19 11.83 -3.95
CA GLU A 52 -13.73 12.59 -5.06
C GLU A 52 -14.13 11.64 -6.17
N GLY A 53 -15.43 11.42 -6.35
CA GLY A 53 -15.94 10.45 -7.33
C GLY A 53 -15.38 9.05 -7.04
N ASP A 54 -14.71 8.48 -8.04
CA ASP A 54 -14.13 7.15 -7.94
C ASP A 54 -12.67 7.18 -7.45
N ARG A 55 -12.22 8.30 -6.91
CA ARG A 55 -10.84 8.49 -6.42
C ARG A 55 -10.84 8.69 -4.92
N VAL A 56 -9.88 8.03 -4.26
CA VAL A 56 -9.71 8.11 -2.80
C VAL A 56 -8.24 8.37 -2.50
N ALA A 57 -7.98 9.36 -1.66
CA ALA A 57 -6.65 9.60 -1.13
C ALA A 57 -6.66 9.31 0.37
N ILE A 58 -5.71 8.55 0.85
CA ILE A 58 -5.60 8.19 2.26
C ILE A 58 -4.19 8.53 2.75
N HIS A 59 -4.12 9.36 3.80
CA HIS A 59 -2.86 9.62 4.48
C HIS A 59 -2.69 8.59 5.60
N TRP A 60 -1.70 7.72 5.42
CA TRP A 60 -1.33 6.68 6.36
C TRP A 60 -0.09 7.06 7.16
N ASN A 61 -0.05 6.65 8.41
CA ASN A 61 1.17 6.58 9.20
C ASN A 61 1.46 5.11 9.47
N PHE A 62 2.68 4.67 9.13
CA PHE A 62 3.10 3.28 9.30
C PHE A 62 4.22 3.15 10.30
N GLU A 63 4.15 2.07 11.10
CA GLU A 63 5.26 1.57 11.89
C GLU A 63 5.41 0.08 11.56
N LEU A 64 6.53 -0.26 10.94
CA LEU A 64 6.85 -1.62 10.52
C LEU A 64 8.01 -2.14 11.35
N THR A 65 7.84 -3.30 11.98
CA THR A 65 8.91 -3.97 12.72
C THR A 65 9.32 -5.22 11.94
N GLU A 66 10.58 -5.25 11.50
CA GLU A 66 11.14 -6.41 10.81
C GLU A 66 11.46 -7.53 11.82
N LYS A 67 11.53 -8.75 11.33
CA LYS A 67 11.94 -9.90 12.16
C LYS A 67 13.34 -9.74 12.73
N SER A 68 14.18 -8.95 12.07
CA SER A 68 15.52 -8.58 12.57
C SER A 68 15.48 -7.64 13.78
N GLY A 69 14.31 -7.07 14.10
CA GLY A 69 14.13 -6.08 15.15
C GLY A 69 14.21 -4.64 14.66
N LYS A 70 14.56 -4.41 13.40
CA LYS A 70 14.61 -3.07 12.83
C LYS A 70 13.19 -2.48 12.71
N VAL A 71 13.02 -1.24 13.15
CA VAL A 71 11.74 -0.53 13.11
C VAL A 71 11.84 0.60 12.08
N ARG A 72 10.82 0.72 11.24
CA ARG A 72 10.70 1.79 10.25
C ARG A 72 9.41 2.55 10.48
N ARG A 73 9.49 3.88 10.49
CA ARG A 73 8.33 4.77 10.63
C ARG A 73 8.31 5.75 9.48
N PHE A 74 7.14 5.90 8.85
CA PHE A 74 6.99 6.84 7.73
C PHE A 74 5.53 7.16 7.49
N ASP A 75 5.31 8.28 6.80
CA ASP A 75 4.01 8.67 6.29
C ASP A 75 3.93 8.29 4.81
N GLU A 76 2.72 7.93 4.38
CA GLU A 76 2.45 7.54 3.00
C GLU A 76 1.08 8.04 2.59
N VAL A 77 0.94 8.52 1.36
CA VAL A 77 -0.35 8.81 0.77
C VAL A 77 -0.66 7.75 -0.28
N ALA A 78 -1.77 7.04 -0.09
CA ALA A 78 -2.28 6.08 -1.05
C ALA A 78 -3.31 6.80 -1.94
N TRP A 79 -3.06 6.79 -3.24
CA TRP A 79 -3.98 7.30 -4.25
C TRP A 79 -4.65 6.12 -4.92
N GLN A 80 -5.97 6.01 -4.75
CA GLN A 80 -6.75 4.88 -5.26
C GLN A 80 -7.73 5.32 -6.33
N GLU A 81 -7.80 4.56 -7.41
CA GLU A 81 -8.82 4.71 -8.42
C GLU A 81 -9.69 3.45 -8.41
N TRP A 82 -10.99 3.64 -8.25
CA TRP A 82 -11.97 2.57 -8.06
C TRP A 82 -12.77 2.32 -9.34
N ARG A 83 -13.12 1.07 -9.54
CA ARG A 83 -14.05 0.63 -10.59
C ARG A 83 -15.17 -0.13 -9.87
N GLY A 84 -16.30 0.56 -9.63
CA GLY A 84 -17.33 0.03 -8.78
C GLY A 84 -16.85 -0.13 -7.34
N ASP A 85 -16.92 -1.34 -6.82
CA ASP A 85 -16.51 -1.66 -5.45
C ASP A 85 -15.08 -2.18 -5.33
N ARG A 86 -14.27 -2.05 -6.41
CA ARG A 86 -12.90 -2.56 -6.43
C ARG A 86 -11.91 -1.54 -6.94
N ILE A 87 -10.69 -1.59 -6.39
CA ILE A 87 -9.57 -0.75 -6.80
C ILE A 87 -8.95 -1.37 -8.05
N PHE A 88 -8.78 -0.58 -9.11
CA PHE A 88 -8.08 -1.04 -10.30
C PHE A 88 -6.70 -0.39 -10.46
N ARG A 89 -6.43 0.71 -9.76
CA ARG A 89 -5.12 1.36 -9.75
C ARG A 89 -4.88 2.01 -8.41
N GLU A 90 -3.69 1.77 -7.85
CA GLU A 90 -3.26 2.41 -6.62
C GLU A 90 -1.83 2.87 -6.74
N ARG A 91 -1.56 4.10 -6.30
CA ARG A 91 -0.21 4.66 -6.27
C ARG A 91 0.09 5.16 -4.87
N PHE A 92 1.27 4.79 -4.38
CA PHE A 92 1.73 5.19 -3.07
C PHE A 92 2.80 6.27 -3.20
N PHE A 93 2.63 7.36 -2.47
CA PHE A 93 3.56 8.47 -2.44
C PHE A 93 4.18 8.56 -1.04
N TYR A 94 5.48 8.38 -0.97
CA TYR A 94 6.24 8.56 0.27
C TYR A 94 7.67 8.93 -0.08
N ASP A 95 8.36 9.54 0.89
CA ASP A 95 9.76 9.90 0.71
C ASP A 95 10.64 8.81 1.35
N PRO A 96 11.31 7.95 0.53
CA PRO A 96 12.11 6.87 1.08
C PRO A 96 13.34 7.37 1.88
N THR A 97 13.75 8.63 1.67
CA THR A 97 14.86 9.23 2.42
C THR A 97 14.44 9.70 3.80
N LYS A 98 13.14 9.76 4.10
CA LYS A 98 12.57 10.21 5.37
C LYS A 98 12.02 9.08 6.22
N ILE A 99 12.33 7.84 5.88
CA ILE A 99 11.98 6.71 6.72
C ILE A 99 12.89 6.72 7.95
N VAL A 100 12.26 6.85 9.12
CA VAL A 100 12.98 6.89 10.40
C VAL A 100 13.13 5.46 10.91
N THR A 101 14.34 5.10 11.28
CA THR A 101 14.66 3.76 11.79
C THR A 101 15.20 3.81 13.21
#